data_9632205846bdf93b1067994e569b1fc5
#
_entry.id   9632205846bdf93b1067994e569b1fc5
#
_cell.length_a   1.000
_cell.length_b   1.000
_cell.length_c   1.000
_cell.angle_alpha   90.00
_cell.angle_beta   90.00
_cell.angle_gamma   90.00
#
_symmetry.space_group_name_H-M   'P 1'
#
loop_
_entity.id
_entity.type
_entity.pdbx_description
1 polymer ?
#
loop_
_entity_poly.entity_id
_entity_poly.type
_entity_poly.pdbx_seq_one_letter_code
_entity_poly.pdbx_strand_id
1 'polypeptide(L)'
;RLVEWGKTHDAENAARYDSDLYSETGDSALRVAEVKAAYDNDAPTLNGFEILNACFDSALRNYSNVTFMGEDVGRLGDVNQGCAGLQEKYGALRVSDTGIRETTILGQAIGMALRGLRPVAEIQYLDYVLYALQIMSDDLSTLRWRTKGGQKAPVIIRTRGHRLEGVWHSGSPMAGIIHLCRGIYVCVPRNMTQAAGFYNTMLRADDPAMIVEVLNGYRTKEKLPSNIGGFTVPLGVPEVVREGSDVTIVSYGATLRIVLEAAELLREIGIDAEVIDVQTLVPFDLHGRIVESLKKTNRIVFVDEDVPGGATGYMLQQVLERQGGYEWLDSEPRTLSATDHRPAYGSDGDYWSKPNRETIFATVHEVMHEAEPKKFPKIW
;
A
#
# COMPACT_ATOMS: atom_id res chain seq x y z
N ARG A 1 -18.04 -37.22 -15.55
CA ARG A 1 -19.25 -37.06 -14.72
C ARG A 1 -18.86 -36.53 -13.30
N LEU A 2 -17.91 -37.18 -12.56
CA LEU A 2 -17.53 -36.72 -11.23
C LEU A 2 -16.83 -35.35 -11.29
N VAL A 3 -15.90 -35.18 -12.24
CA VAL A 3 -15.17 -33.91 -12.45
C VAL A 3 -16.12 -32.79 -12.88
N GLU A 4 -17.10 -33.08 -13.71
CA GLU A 4 -18.09 -32.11 -14.18
C GLU A 4 -19.07 -31.72 -13.08
N TRP A 5 -19.52 -32.71 -12.28
CA TRP A 5 -20.27 -32.43 -11.07
C TRP A 5 -19.47 -31.56 -10.08
N GLY A 6 -18.17 -31.88 -9.85
CA GLY A 6 -17.29 -31.10 -8.99
C GLY A 6 -17.23 -29.64 -9.45
N LYS A 7 -16.97 -29.38 -10.73
CA LYS A 7 -16.93 -28.02 -11.27
C LYS A 7 -18.25 -27.25 -11.09
N THR A 8 -19.39 -27.91 -11.32
CA THR A 8 -20.69 -27.28 -11.12
C THR A 8 -20.94 -26.97 -9.64
N HIS A 9 -20.64 -27.94 -8.78
CA HIS A 9 -20.80 -27.79 -7.34
C HIS A 9 -19.87 -26.71 -6.76
N ASP A 10 -18.64 -26.64 -7.22
CA ASP A 10 -17.68 -25.61 -6.81
C ASP A 10 -18.15 -24.22 -7.27
N ALA A 11 -18.66 -24.10 -8.48
CA ALA A 11 -19.20 -22.83 -8.98
C ALA A 11 -20.45 -22.37 -8.20
N GLU A 12 -21.37 -23.30 -7.88
CA GLU A 12 -22.53 -23.01 -7.04
C GLU A 12 -22.14 -22.58 -5.62
N ASN A 13 -21.14 -23.26 -5.03
CA ASN A 13 -20.64 -22.92 -3.70
C ASN A 13 -19.87 -21.59 -3.71
N ALA A 14 -19.07 -21.30 -4.72
CA ALA A 14 -18.39 -20.02 -4.88
C ALA A 14 -19.42 -18.88 -4.95
N ALA A 15 -20.42 -18.98 -5.81
CA ALA A 15 -21.49 -17.99 -5.90
C ALA A 15 -22.27 -17.81 -4.58
N ARG A 16 -22.37 -18.90 -3.77
CA ARG A 16 -23.10 -18.89 -2.51
C ARG A 16 -22.29 -18.35 -1.33
N TYR A 17 -20.99 -18.62 -1.27
CA TYR A 17 -20.16 -18.39 -0.08
C TYR A 17 -19.04 -17.36 -0.29
N ASP A 18 -18.57 -17.16 -1.51
CA ASP A 18 -17.43 -16.26 -1.81
C ASP A 18 -17.89 -14.88 -2.32
N SER A 19 -19.19 -14.65 -2.48
CA SER A 19 -19.74 -13.35 -2.86
C SER A 19 -19.70 -12.33 -1.72
N ASP A 20 -19.73 -11.04 -2.07
CA ASP A 20 -19.86 -9.92 -1.14
C ASP A 20 -18.69 -9.74 -0.13
N LEU A 21 -17.51 -10.30 -0.39
CA LEU A 21 -16.34 -9.94 0.42
C LEU A 21 -15.94 -8.47 0.17
N TYR A 22 -16.02 -8.05 -1.08
CA TYR A 22 -15.87 -6.67 -1.54
C TYR A 22 -17.13 -6.24 -2.31
N SER A 23 -17.22 -4.97 -2.65
CA SER A 23 -18.36 -4.47 -3.44
C SER A 23 -18.38 -5.06 -4.85
N GLU A 24 -19.50 -5.67 -5.22
CA GLU A 24 -19.75 -6.19 -6.57
C GLU A 24 -20.60 -5.20 -7.41
N THR A 25 -21.01 -4.08 -6.79
CA THR A 25 -21.87 -3.06 -7.39
C THR A 25 -21.11 -2.07 -8.28
N GLY A 26 -21.79 -1.08 -8.83
CA GLY A 26 -21.19 0.06 -9.54
C GLY A 26 -20.26 0.92 -8.66
N ASP A 27 -20.46 0.87 -7.33
CA ASP A 27 -19.68 1.61 -6.35
C ASP A 27 -18.41 0.88 -5.88
N SER A 28 -18.06 -0.26 -6.51
CA SER A 28 -16.82 -0.98 -6.21
C SER A 28 -15.59 -0.12 -6.49
N ALA A 29 -14.61 -0.15 -5.58
CA ALA A 29 -13.34 0.55 -5.75
C ALA A 29 -12.57 0.10 -7.01
N LEU A 30 -12.77 -1.16 -7.44
CA LEU A 30 -12.15 -1.70 -8.65
C LEU A 30 -12.75 -1.14 -9.95
N ARG A 31 -13.89 -0.45 -9.87
CA ARG A 31 -14.56 0.17 -11.01
C ARG A 31 -14.31 1.68 -11.12
N VAL A 32 -13.60 2.25 -10.17
CA VAL A 32 -13.22 3.67 -10.24
C VAL A 32 -12.23 3.85 -11.38
N ALA A 33 -12.63 4.63 -12.39
CA ALA A 33 -11.78 4.89 -13.54
C ALA A 33 -10.52 5.65 -13.15
N GLU A 34 -9.39 5.29 -13.77
CA GLU A 34 -8.15 6.03 -13.61
C GLU A 34 -8.26 7.44 -14.19
N VAL A 35 -7.87 8.43 -13.42
CA VAL A 35 -7.68 9.81 -13.86
C VAL A 35 -6.27 10.23 -13.48
N LYS A 36 -5.44 10.51 -14.47
CA LYS A 36 -4.04 10.90 -14.23
C LYS A 36 -3.93 12.22 -13.47
N ALA A 37 -2.91 12.33 -12.64
CA ALA A 37 -2.52 13.62 -12.05
C ALA A 37 -2.09 14.58 -13.16
N ALA A 38 -2.68 15.78 -13.16
CA ALA A 38 -2.35 16.85 -14.11
C ALA A 38 -1.55 17.95 -13.40
N TYR A 39 -0.61 18.54 -14.12
CA TYR A 39 0.27 19.56 -13.58
C TYR A 39 0.29 20.78 -14.50
N ASP A 40 0.14 21.95 -13.93
CA ASP A 40 0.36 23.20 -14.64
C ASP A 40 1.86 23.46 -14.83
N ASN A 41 2.25 24.26 -15.79
CA ASN A 41 3.65 24.55 -16.10
C ASN A 41 4.40 25.15 -14.89
N ASP A 42 3.72 25.94 -14.10
CA ASP A 42 4.18 26.64 -12.89
C ASP A 42 3.70 25.96 -11.59
N ALA A 43 3.33 24.67 -11.66
CA ALA A 43 2.86 23.92 -10.50
C ALA A 43 3.83 24.07 -9.31
N PRO A 44 3.37 24.51 -8.13
CA PRO A 44 4.24 24.72 -6.98
C PRO A 44 4.79 23.39 -6.47
N THR A 45 6.02 23.42 -5.99
CA THR A 45 6.65 22.28 -5.32
C THR A 45 6.48 22.45 -3.82
N LEU A 46 5.71 21.55 -3.21
CA LEU A 46 5.32 21.57 -1.81
C LEU A 46 5.91 20.39 -1.03
N ASN A 47 5.82 20.39 0.28
CA ASN A 47 6.09 19.20 1.07
C ASN A 47 4.95 18.19 0.92
N GLY A 48 5.23 16.92 1.12
CA GLY A 48 4.21 15.88 1.01
C GLY A 48 3.01 16.09 1.94
N PHE A 49 3.22 16.60 3.16
CA PHE A 49 2.10 16.91 4.06
C PHE A 49 1.18 18.01 3.51
N GLU A 50 1.70 18.99 2.76
CA GLU A 50 0.92 20.05 2.12
C GLU A 50 0.11 19.50 0.93
N ILE A 51 0.65 18.49 0.22
CA ILE A 51 -0.08 17.75 -0.83
C ILE A 51 -1.30 17.04 -0.22
N LEU A 52 -1.09 16.31 0.90
CA LEU A 52 -2.20 15.64 1.59
C LEU A 52 -3.21 16.63 2.13
N ASN A 53 -2.76 17.74 2.72
CA ASN A 53 -3.64 18.80 3.23
C ASN A 53 -4.53 19.35 2.13
N ALA A 54 -3.99 19.65 0.95
CA ALA A 54 -4.75 20.10 -0.20
C ALA A 54 -5.78 19.06 -0.68
N CYS A 55 -5.42 17.76 -0.66
CA CYS A 55 -6.34 16.67 -0.97
C CYS A 55 -7.48 16.60 0.05
N PHE A 56 -7.18 16.64 1.33
CA PHE A 56 -8.17 16.56 2.42
C PHE A 56 -9.08 17.81 2.45
N ASP A 57 -8.54 18.99 2.20
CA ASP A 57 -9.32 20.20 2.01
C ASP A 57 -10.32 20.06 0.85
N SER A 58 -9.87 19.52 -0.27
CA SER A 58 -10.74 19.24 -1.42
C SER A 58 -11.83 18.21 -1.08
N ALA A 59 -11.47 17.14 -0.36
CA ALA A 59 -12.42 16.12 0.08
C ALA A 59 -13.51 16.70 1.00
N LEU A 60 -13.12 17.47 2.01
CA LEU A 60 -14.05 18.12 2.95
C LEU A 60 -14.97 19.13 2.26
N ARG A 61 -14.49 19.83 1.24
CA ARG A 61 -15.27 20.78 0.46
C ARG A 61 -16.29 20.09 -0.45
N ASN A 62 -15.88 19.00 -1.09
CA ASN A 62 -16.68 18.36 -2.13
C ASN A 62 -17.68 17.32 -1.58
N TYR A 63 -17.41 16.73 -0.41
CA TYR A 63 -18.25 15.71 0.20
C TYR A 63 -18.74 16.15 1.58
N SER A 64 -20.03 16.42 1.71
CA SER A 64 -20.62 16.90 2.96
C SER A 64 -20.58 15.87 4.10
N ASN A 65 -20.48 14.58 3.78
CA ASN A 65 -20.48 13.46 4.72
C ASN A 65 -19.08 12.92 5.05
N VAL A 66 -18.00 13.47 4.45
CA VAL A 66 -16.61 13.11 4.80
C VAL A 66 -16.25 13.73 6.16
N THR A 67 -15.62 12.93 7.00
CA THR A 67 -15.10 13.34 8.32
C THR A 67 -13.69 12.82 8.52
N PHE A 68 -12.87 13.56 9.25
CA PHE A 68 -11.54 13.13 9.68
C PHE A 68 -11.54 13.02 11.21
N MET A 69 -10.97 11.95 11.74
CA MET A 69 -10.91 11.70 13.18
C MET A 69 -9.68 10.90 13.57
N GLY A 70 -9.15 11.17 14.74
CA GLY A 70 -7.98 10.49 15.29
C GLY A 70 -7.32 11.31 16.40
N GLU A 71 -6.24 10.79 16.95
CA GLU A 71 -5.43 11.52 17.93
C GLU A 71 -4.78 12.72 17.24
N ASP A 72 -4.88 13.90 17.86
CA ASP A 72 -4.28 15.14 17.38
C ASP A 72 -4.67 15.56 15.95
N VAL A 73 -5.68 14.95 15.33
CA VAL A 73 -6.14 15.24 13.96
C VAL A 73 -6.79 16.61 13.87
N GLY A 74 -7.53 17.01 14.92
CA GLY A 74 -8.30 18.24 14.93
C GLY A 74 -7.43 19.47 15.15
N ARG A 75 -7.22 19.83 16.42
CA ARG A 75 -6.57 21.09 16.80
C ARG A 75 -5.11 21.18 16.36
N LEU A 76 -4.35 20.09 16.50
CA LEU A 76 -2.94 20.04 16.08
C LEU A 76 -2.80 19.92 14.55
N GLY A 77 -3.75 19.29 13.88
CA GLY A 77 -3.71 19.02 12.44
C GLY A 77 -2.90 17.79 12.07
N ASP A 78 -2.93 16.78 12.93
CA ASP A 78 -2.09 15.57 13.05
C ASP A 78 -0.60 15.85 13.35
N VAL A 79 0.10 14.82 13.80
CA VAL A 79 1.53 14.92 14.20
C VAL A 79 2.48 15.29 13.04
N ASN A 80 2.06 15.07 11.80
CA ASN A 80 2.79 15.40 10.58
C ASN A 80 2.16 16.55 9.77
N GLN A 81 1.10 17.18 10.29
CA GLN A 81 0.47 18.40 9.74
C GLN A 81 -0.34 18.18 8.45
N GLY A 82 -0.68 16.95 8.08
CA GLY A 82 -1.54 16.68 6.93
C GLY A 82 -2.97 17.23 7.08
N CYS A 83 -3.45 17.45 8.32
CA CYS A 83 -4.75 18.02 8.63
C CYS A 83 -4.68 19.46 9.19
N ALA A 84 -3.52 20.12 9.12
CA ALA A 84 -3.32 21.45 9.68
C ALA A 84 -4.37 22.47 9.19
N GLY A 85 -5.02 23.19 10.12
CA GLY A 85 -6.03 24.24 9.84
C GLY A 85 -7.40 23.71 9.40
N LEU A 86 -7.57 22.40 9.16
CA LEU A 86 -8.83 21.86 8.65
C LEU A 86 -9.95 21.91 9.69
N GLN A 87 -9.64 21.70 10.98
CA GLN A 87 -10.66 21.83 12.03
C GLN A 87 -11.19 23.26 12.15
N GLU A 88 -10.30 24.26 12.07
CA GLU A 88 -10.70 25.66 12.09
C GLU A 88 -11.63 26.01 10.91
N LYS A 89 -11.32 25.46 9.73
CA LYS A 89 -12.06 25.73 8.50
C LYS A 89 -13.40 25.00 8.41
N TYR A 90 -13.47 23.74 8.85
CA TYR A 90 -14.66 22.87 8.65
C TYR A 90 -15.41 22.51 9.93
N GLY A 91 -14.88 22.86 11.09
CA GLY A 91 -15.46 22.63 12.39
C GLY A 91 -15.11 21.28 13.01
N ALA A 92 -15.20 21.21 14.35
CA ALA A 92 -14.81 20.05 15.14
C ALA A 92 -15.68 18.81 14.91
N LEU A 93 -16.86 18.91 14.35
CA LEU A 93 -17.68 17.76 13.97
C LEU A 93 -17.20 17.08 12.69
N ARG A 94 -16.50 17.82 11.82
CA ARG A 94 -15.98 17.31 10.56
C ARG A 94 -14.51 16.87 10.67
N VAL A 95 -13.73 17.52 11.54
CA VAL A 95 -12.33 17.21 11.80
C VAL A 95 -12.15 17.19 13.32
N SER A 96 -12.07 16.01 13.91
CA SER A 96 -12.18 15.83 15.36
C SER A 96 -10.98 15.12 15.97
N ASP A 97 -10.61 15.59 17.15
CA ASP A 97 -9.71 14.86 18.03
C ASP A 97 -10.43 13.72 18.73
N THR A 98 -9.72 12.65 19.01
CA THR A 98 -10.18 11.51 19.82
C THR A 98 -9.24 11.29 21.00
N GLY A 99 -9.66 10.43 21.93
CA GLY A 99 -8.74 9.90 22.94
C GLY A 99 -7.80 8.85 22.34
N ILE A 100 -6.74 8.54 23.09
CA ILE A 100 -5.71 7.56 22.74
C ILE A 100 -6.23 6.13 22.91
N ARG A 101 -6.93 5.62 21.90
CA ARG A 101 -7.40 4.23 21.86
C ARG A 101 -7.83 3.84 20.45
N GLU A 102 -6.97 3.17 19.73
CA GLU A 102 -7.13 2.84 18.30
C GLU A 102 -8.36 1.96 18.05
N THR A 103 -8.64 1.01 18.94
CA THR A 103 -9.88 0.20 18.88
C THR A 103 -11.13 1.08 18.92
N THR A 104 -11.15 2.10 19.79
CA THR A 104 -12.29 3.02 19.91
C THR A 104 -12.40 3.94 18.68
N ILE A 105 -11.27 4.45 18.19
CA ILE A 105 -11.22 5.29 16.98
C ILE A 105 -11.87 4.53 15.81
N LEU A 106 -11.43 3.31 15.57
CA LEU A 106 -11.93 2.51 14.46
C LEU A 106 -13.38 2.06 14.68
N GLY A 107 -13.75 1.63 15.90
CA GLY A 107 -15.12 1.25 16.22
C GLY A 107 -16.11 2.40 16.03
N GLN A 108 -15.72 3.61 16.41
CA GLN A 108 -16.51 4.82 16.16
C GLN A 108 -16.64 5.09 14.65
N ALA A 109 -15.55 4.95 13.89
CA ALA A 109 -15.57 5.13 12.45
C ALA A 109 -16.50 4.11 11.76
N ILE A 110 -16.49 2.84 12.17
CA ILE A 110 -17.41 1.82 11.66
C ILE A 110 -18.87 2.26 11.93
N GLY A 111 -19.18 2.67 13.15
CA GLY A 111 -20.51 3.16 13.51
C GLY A 111 -20.95 4.38 12.70
N MET A 112 -20.04 5.33 12.46
CA MET A 112 -20.30 6.52 11.62
C MET A 112 -20.57 6.10 10.17
N ALA A 113 -19.77 5.18 9.62
CA ALA A 113 -19.94 4.69 8.26
C ALA A 113 -21.28 3.96 8.08
N LEU A 114 -21.70 3.14 9.03
CA LEU A 114 -23.03 2.49 9.05
C LEU A 114 -24.19 3.50 9.06
N ARG A 115 -23.95 4.73 9.48
CA ARG A 115 -24.92 5.84 9.48
C ARG A 115 -24.80 6.77 8.26
N GLY A 116 -24.00 6.40 7.25
CA GLY A 116 -23.87 7.13 5.98
C GLY A 116 -22.79 8.19 5.93
N LEU A 117 -21.98 8.31 6.99
CA LEU A 117 -20.78 9.15 6.94
C LEU A 117 -19.63 8.42 6.23
N ARG A 118 -18.61 9.16 5.85
CA ARG A 118 -17.39 8.64 5.23
C ARG A 118 -16.18 9.04 6.07
N PRO A 119 -15.92 8.30 7.15
CA PRO A 119 -14.83 8.63 8.06
C PRO A 119 -13.48 8.23 7.46
N VAL A 120 -12.53 9.16 7.55
CA VAL A 120 -11.10 8.90 7.48
C VAL A 120 -10.61 8.83 8.92
N ALA A 121 -10.37 7.62 9.39
CA ALA A 121 -9.97 7.33 10.76
C ALA A 121 -8.45 7.17 10.82
N GLU A 122 -7.77 8.06 11.55
CA GLU A 122 -6.32 8.00 11.69
C GLU A 122 -5.89 7.14 12.85
N ILE A 123 -5.02 6.19 12.56
CA ILE A 123 -4.14 5.52 13.51
C ILE A 123 -2.74 6.10 13.30
N GLN A 124 -2.18 6.75 14.30
CA GLN A 124 -0.98 7.60 14.11
C GLN A 124 0.19 6.90 13.44
N TYR A 125 0.47 5.64 13.81
CA TYR A 125 1.57 4.86 13.25
C TYR A 125 1.15 3.43 12.94
N LEU A 126 1.77 2.83 11.95
CA LEU A 126 1.48 1.47 11.50
C LEU A 126 1.64 0.42 12.63
N ASP A 127 2.61 0.60 13.53
CA ASP A 127 2.76 -0.24 14.72
C ASP A 127 1.53 -0.23 15.63
N TYR A 128 0.83 0.90 15.71
CA TYR A 128 -0.35 1.04 16.58
C TYR A 128 -1.62 0.43 15.97
N VAL A 129 -1.61 0.11 14.69
CA VAL A 129 -2.70 -0.63 14.03
C VAL A 129 -2.96 -1.96 14.76
N LEU A 130 -1.94 -2.55 15.39
CA LEU A 130 -2.09 -3.78 16.19
C LEU A 130 -3.13 -3.65 17.30
N TYR A 131 -3.33 -2.46 17.90
CA TYR A 131 -4.35 -2.22 18.91
C TYR A 131 -5.78 -2.16 18.35
N ALA A 132 -5.93 -2.01 17.05
CA ALA A 132 -7.22 -2.03 16.35
C ALA A 132 -7.40 -3.29 15.49
N LEU A 133 -6.41 -4.17 15.40
CA LEU A 133 -6.38 -5.28 14.44
C LEU A 133 -7.57 -6.24 14.63
N GLN A 134 -7.99 -6.49 15.88
CA GLN A 134 -9.17 -7.33 16.14
C GLN A 134 -10.43 -6.75 15.48
N ILE A 135 -10.72 -5.48 15.71
CA ILE A 135 -11.95 -4.87 15.17
C ILE A 135 -11.84 -4.65 13.64
N MET A 136 -10.63 -4.50 13.12
CA MET A 136 -10.40 -4.55 11.66
C MET A 136 -10.75 -5.91 11.08
N SER A 137 -10.23 -6.98 11.69
CA SER A 137 -10.42 -8.35 11.24
C SER A 137 -11.87 -8.82 11.41
N ASP A 138 -12.39 -8.73 12.62
CA ASP A 138 -13.67 -9.36 12.96
C ASP A 138 -14.87 -8.53 12.53
N ASP A 139 -14.81 -7.20 12.71
CA ASP A 139 -15.96 -6.35 12.47
C ASP A 139 -15.95 -5.72 11.08
N LEU A 140 -14.87 -5.01 10.71
CA LEU A 140 -14.83 -4.25 9.46
C LEU A 140 -14.68 -5.15 8.24
N SER A 141 -13.70 -6.06 8.25
CA SER A 141 -13.39 -6.94 7.12
C SER A 141 -14.55 -7.86 6.75
N THR A 142 -15.27 -8.38 7.76
CA THR A 142 -16.32 -9.36 7.52
C THR A 142 -17.71 -8.77 7.34
N LEU A 143 -17.89 -7.46 7.58
CA LEU A 143 -19.20 -6.83 7.66
C LEU A 143 -20.05 -7.05 6.41
N ARG A 144 -19.52 -6.75 5.25
CA ARG A 144 -20.22 -6.91 3.97
C ARG A 144 -20.53 -8.39 3.69
N TRP A 145 -19.51 -9.24 3.85
CA TRP A 145 -19.63 -10.68 3.60
C TRP A 145 -20.65 -11.36 4.53
N ARG A 146 -20.57 -11.15 5.85
CA ARG A 146 -21.47 -11.78 6.82
C ARG A 146 -22.92 -11.28 6.73
N THR A 147 -23.13 -10.14 6.11
CA THR A 147 -24.48 -9.57 5.89
C THR A 147 -24.95 -9.72 4.44
N LYS A 148 -24.19 -10.42 3.60
CA LYS A 148 -24.49 -10.62 2.17
C LYS A 148 -24.78 -9.30 1.45
N GLY A 149 -23.88 -8.36 1.57
CA GLY A 149 -24.00 -7.02 0.98
C GLY A 149 -25.02 -6.11 1.67
N GLY A 150 -25.73 -6.59 2.72
CA GLY A 150 -26.78 -5.84 3.39
C GLY A 150 -26.28 -4.65 4.23
N GLN A 151 -25.02 -4.67 4.64
CA GLN A 151 -24.37 -3.57 5.35
C GLN A 151 -23.00 -3.26 4.70
N LYS A 152 -22.64 -1.98 4.70
CA LYS A 152 -21.35 -1.50 4.23
C LYS A 152 -20.81 -0.42 5.16
N ALA A 153 -19.52 -0.42 5.37
CA ALA A 153 -18.83 0.58 6.17
C ALA A 153 -17.59 1.08 5.41
N PRO A 154 -17.72 2.08 4.52
CA PRO A 154 -16.63 2.61 3.72
C PRO A 154 -15.69 3.50 4.55
N VAL A 155 -15.04 2.90 5.53
CA VAL A 155 -14.03 3.53 6.37
C VAL A 155 -12.72 3.59 5.62
N ILE A 156 -12.06 4.73 5.61
CA ILE A 156 -10.67 4.84 5.19
C ILE A 156 -9.81 4.90 6.46
N ILE A 157 -9.02 3.85 6.69
CA ILE A 157 -8.04 3.80 7.76
C ILE A 157 -6.79 4.49 7.23
N ARG A 158 -6.46 5.62 7.83
CA ARG A 158 -5.23 6.35 7.53
C ARG A 158 -4.17 5.99 8.55
N THR A 159 -3.00 5.58 8.10
CA THR A 159 -1.86 5.38 8.99
C THR A 159 -0.57 5.70 8.27
N ARG A 160 0.50 5.87 9.00
CA ARG A 160 1.83 6.11 8.45
C ARG A 160 2.81 5.07 8.94
N GLY A 161 3.63 4.62 8.01
CA GLY A 161 4.59 3.55 8.28
C GLY A 161 5.68 3.50 7.25
N HIS A 162 6.44 2.42 7.26
CA HIS A 162 7.65 2.19 6.48
C HIS A 162 8.79 3.16 6.83
N ARG A 163 9.98 2.64 7.03
CA ARG A 163 11.23 3.38 7.21
C ARG A 163 11.18 4.46 8.28
N LEU A 164 10.62 4.17 9.43
CA LEU A 164 10.77 5.01 10.59
C LEU A 164 11.87 4.48 11.49
N GLU A 165 12.62 5.37 12.10
CA GLU A 165 13.64 5.05 13.08
C GLU A 165 13.04 4.71 14.44
N GLY A 166 13.74 3.86 15.18
CA GLY A 166 13.39 3.49 16.55
C GLY A 166 12.42 2.30 16.65
N VAL A 167 12.49 1.63 17.79
CA VAL A 167 11.86 0.33 18.04
C VAL A 167 10.34 0.35 18.03
N TRP A 168 9.70 1.48 18.33
CA TRP A 168 8.24 1.59 18.47
C TRP A 168 7.51 2.08 17.21
N HIS A 169 8.21 2.65 16.24
CA HIS A 169 7.63 3.23 15.05
C HIS A 169 8.22 2.68 13.75
N SER A 170 8.97 1.60 13.84
CA SER A 170 9.72 1.03 12.73
C SER A 170 9.20 -0.34 12.29
N GLY A 171 8.12 -0.81 12.91
CA GLY A 171 7.49 -2.05 12.53
C GLY A 171 6.76 -1.95 11.19
N SER A 172 6.71 -3.06 10.47
CA SER A 172 5.99 -3.20 9.21
C SER A 172 5.16 -4.49 9.22
N PRO A 173 4.06 -4.57 10.03
CA PRO A 173 3.29 -5.79 10.22
C PRO A 173 2.36 -6.08 9.02
N MET A 174 2.83 -5.87 7.80
CA MET A 174 2.01 -5.96 6.59
C MET A 174 1.46 -7.35 6.35
N ALA A 175 2.24 -8.40 6.60
CA ALA A 175 1.75 -9.79 6.48
C ALA A 175 0.59 -10.06 7.43
N GLY A 176 0.67 -9.62 8.68
CA GLY A 176 -0.42 -9.75 9.64
C GLY A 176 -1.70 -9.06 9.15
N ILE A 177 -1.58 -7.85 8.63
CA ILE A 177 -2.70 -7.09 8.06
C ILE A 177 -3.28 -7.81 6.84
N ILE A 178 -2.44 -8.22 5.90
CA ILE A 178 -2.85 -8.94 4.69
C ILE A 178 -3.61 -10.22 5.04
N HIS A 179 -3.15 -10.99 6.02
CA HIS A 179 -3.76 -12.25 6.39
C HIS A 179 -5.08 -12.08 7.15
N LEU A 180 -5.16 -11.13 8.06
CA LEU A 180 -6.30 -10.98 8.96
C LEU A 180 -7.40 -10.07 8.43
N CYS A 181 -7.09 -9.15 7.50
CA CYS A 181 -8.03 -8.11 7.07
C CYS A 181 -8.52 -8.29 5.64
N ARG A 182 -8.85 -9.53 5.24
CA ARG A 182 -9.51 -9.80 3.96
C ARG A 182 -10.93 -9.21 3.98
N GLY A 183 -11.25 -8.34 3.02
CA GLY A 183 -12.43 -7.50 3.00
C GLY A 183 -12.10 -6.01 3.19
N ILE A 184 -10.82 -5.68 3.45
CA ILE A 184 -10.28 -4.32 3.45
C ILE A 184 -9.23 -4.22 2.36
N TYR A 185 -9.28 -3.20 1.51
CA TYR A 185 -8.22 -2.91 0.55
C TYR A 185 -6.98 -2.33 1.27
N VAL A 186 -5.78 -2.70 0.82
CA VAL A 186 -4.52 -2.24 1.41
C VAL A 186 -3.71 -1.50 0.36
N CYS A 187 -3.69 -0.17 0.47
CA CYS A 187 -2.98 0.73 -0.43
C CYS A 187 -1.65 1.15 0.20
N VAL A 188 -0.58 1.06 -0.57
CA VAL A 188 0.80 1.29 -0.12
C VAL A 188 1.51 2.29 -1.05
N PRO A 189 1.06 3.55 -1.05
CA PRO A 189 1.59 4.59 -1.94
C PRO A 189 3.08 4.82 -1.71
N ARG A 190 3.83 5.10 -2.79
CA ARG A 190 5.27 5.44 -2.71
C ARG A 190 5.56 6.89 -2.32
N ASN A 191 4.57 7.77 -2.44
CA ASN A 191 4.67 9.19 -2.12
C ASN A 191 3.30 9.79 -1.79
N MET A 192 3.22 11.05 -1.41
CA MET A 192 1.97 11.67 -0.95
C MET A 192 1.04 12.06 -2.10
N THR A 193 1.55 12.33 -3.27
CA THR A 193 0.72 12.50 -4.48
C THR A 193 -0.04 11.22 -4.77
N GLN A 194 0.62 10.07 -4.75
CA GLN A 194 -0.06 8.80 -4.97
C GLN A 194 -1.04 8.46 -3.85
N ALA A 195 -0.70 8.77 -2.59
CA ALA A 195 -1.65 8.65 -1.47
C ALA A 195 -2.92 9.48 -1.71
N ALA A 196 -2.78 10.72 -2.16
CA ALA A 196 -3.92 11.57 -2.52
C ALA A 196 -4.81 10.93 -3.60
N GLY A 197 -4.21 10.29 -4.60
CA GLY A 197 -4.93 9.53 -5.61
C GLY A 197 -5.73 8.36 -5.04
N PHE A 198 -5.16 7.62 -4.07
CA PHE A 198 -5.89 6.55 -3.38
C PHE A 198 -7.04 7.09 -2.51
N TYR A 199 -6.85 8.20 -1.79
CA TYR A 199 -7.97 8.85 -1.09
C TYR A 199 -9.10 9.20 -2.05
N ASN A 200 -8.80 9.79 -3.20
CA ASN A 200 -9.79 10.13 -4.21
C ASN A 200 -10.49 8.88 -4.78
N THR A 201 -9.77 7.78 -4.98
CA THR A 201 -10.35 6.49 -5.41
C THR A 201 -11.31 5.96 -4.37
N MET A 202 -10.87 5.87 -3.12
CA MET A 202 -11.67 5.30 -2.04
C MET A 202 -12.87 6.16 -1.65
N LEU A 203 -12.78 7.49 -1.78
CA LEU A 203 -13.92 8.38 -1.56
C LEU A 203 -15.03 8.23 -2.61
N ARG A 204 -14.76 7.60 -3.74
CA ARG A 204 -15.74 7.30 -4.79
C ARG A 204 -16.31 5.88 -4.71
N ALA A 205 -15.78 5.07 -3.81
CA ALA A 205 -16.16 3.68 -3.64
C ALA A 205 -16.88 3.44 -2.30
N ASP A 206 -17.48 2.29 -2.12
CA ASP A 206 -18.20 1.91 -0.90
C ASP A 206 -17.54 0.76 -0.09
N ASP A 207 -16.30 0.46 -0.42
CA ASP A 207 -15.46 -0.50 0.30
C ASP A 207 -14.58 0.18 1.35
N PRO A 208 -14.22 -0.51 2.43
CA PRO A 208 -13.20 -0.03 3.36
C PRO A 208 -11.79 -0.20 2.78
N ALA A 209 -10.89 0.70 3.16
CA ALA A 209 -9.47 0.60 2.83
C ALA A 209 -8.56 1.06 3.97
N MET A 210 -7.34 0.55 3.97
CA MET A 210 -6.23 1.09 4.72
C MET A 210 -5.23 1.72 3.74
N ILE A 211 -4.82 2.96 4.00
CA ILE A 211 -3.81 3.68 3.24
C ILE A 211 -2.61 3.89 4.17
N VAL A 212 -1.48 3.25 3.81
CA VAL A 212 -0.23 3.35 4.57
C VAL A 212 0.64 4.43 3.95
N GLU A 213 0.57 5.63 4.49
CA GLU A 213 1.36 6.78 4.02
C GLU A 213 2.84 6.60 4.36
N VAL A 214 3.71 6.93 3.42
CA VAL A 214 5.17 6.87 3.60
C VAL A 214 5.62 7.89 4.63
N LEU A 215 6.05 7.46 5.81
CA LEU A 215 6.37 8.36 6.89
C LEU A 215 7.47 9.38 6.52
N ASN A 216 8.54 8.95 5.87
CA ASN A 216 9.61 9.85 5.42
C ASN A 216 9.19 10.75 4.23
N GLY A 217 8.01 10.52 3.65
CA GLY A 217 7.47 11.29 2.54
C GLY A 217 6.87 12.66 2.93
N TYR A 218 6.47 12.85 4.18
CA TYR A 218 5.80 14.10 4.61
C TYR A 218 6.61 15.38 4.35
N ARG A 219 7.94 15.29 4.40
CA ARG A 219 8.85 16.41 4.16
C ARG A 219 9.55 16.32 2.80
N THR A 220 9.28 15.29 2.01
CA THR A 220 9.76 15.19 0.64
C THR A 220 9.02 16.20 -0.24
N LYS A 221 9.74 16.83 -1.17
CA LYS A 221 9.16 17.81 -2.08
C LYS A 221 8.51 17.13 -3.28
N GLU A 222 7.26 17.48 -3.53
CA GLU A 222 6.47 16.99 -4.67
C GLU A 222 5.76 18.17 -5.36
N LYS A 223 5.50 18.07 -6.67
CA LYS A 223 4.68 19.05 -7.39
C LYS A 223 3.21 18.85 -7.03
N LEU A 224 2.51 19.94 -6.77
CA LEU A 224 1.07 19.91 -6.51
C LEU A 224 0.30 19.66 -7.82
N PRO A 225 -0.48 18.56 -7.93
CA PRO A 225 -1.39 18.37 -9.06
C PRO A 225 -2.49 19.45 -9.10
N SER A 226 -2.75 20.01 -10.27
CA SER A 226 -3.84 20.99 -10.45
C SER A 226 -5.22 20.38 -10.24
N ASN A 227 -5.36 19.08 -10.43
CA ASN A 227 -6.57 18.30 -10.19
C ASN A 227 -6.51 17.49 -8.88
N ILE A 228 -5.92 18.03 -7.79
CA ILE A 228 -5.64 17.34 -6.52
C ILE A 228 -6.84 16.57 -5.93
N GLY A 229 -8.05 17.05 -6.05
CA GLY A 229 -9.29 16.37 -5.61
C GLY A 229 -9.97 15.54 -6.69
N GLY A 230 -9.34 15.38 -7.86
CA GLY A 230 -9.95 14.77 -9.04
C GLY A 230 -9.24 13.55 -9.59
N PHE A 231 -7.93 13.48 -9.53
CA PHE A 231 -7.18 12.33 -10.02
C PHE A 231 -7.34 11.11 -9.11
N THR A 232 -7.16 9.92 -9.67
CA THR A 232 -7.37 8.63 -9.00
C THR A 232 -6.24 7.67 -9.33
N VAL A 233 -5.92 6.79 -8.40
CA VAL A 233 -5.01 5.66 -8.61
C VAL A 233 -5.83 4.37 -8.57
N PRO A 234 -5.79 3.53 -9.61
CA PRO A 234 -6.55 2.28 -9.64
C PRO A 234 -5.98 1.25 -8.67
N LEU A 235 -6.85 0.44 -8.07
CA LEU A 235 -6.43 -0.65 -7.18
C LEU A 235 -6.04 -1.89 -7.98
N GLY A 236 -5.02 -2.62 -7.49
CA GLY A 236 -4.57 -3.87 -8.11
C GLY A 236 -3.87 -3.70 -9.47
N VAL A 237 -3.32 -2.52 -9.71
CA VAL A 237 -2.64 -2.19 -10.98
C VAL A 237 -1.22 -1.72 -10.66
N PRO A 238 -0.21 -2.62 -10.68
CA PRO A 238 1.19 -2.22 -10.50
C PRO A 238 1.67 -1.27 -11.59
N GLU A 239 2.63 -0.42 -11.25
CA GLU A 239 3.25 0.55 -12.16
C GLU A 239 4.72 0.23 -12.39
N VAL A 240 5.15 0.15 -13.65
CA VAL A 240 6.57 0.12 -14.00
C VAL A 240 7.11 1.53 -13.84
N VAL A 241 7.92 1.75 -12.80
CA VAL A 241 8.50 3.07 -12.50
C VAL A 241 9.89 3.26 -13.08
N ARG A 242 10.53 2.17 -13.50
CA ARG A 242 11.77 2.13 -14.25
C ARG A 242 11.75 0.92 -15.18
N GLU A 243 11.85 1.16 -16.47
CA GLU A 243 12.03 0.10 -17.46
C GLU A 243 13.39 -0.56 -17.32
N GLY A 244 13.48 -1.85 -17.64
CA GLY A 244 14.70 -2.63 -17.64
C GLY A 244 14.52 -3.97 -18.36
N SER A 245 15.62 -4.68 -18.57
CA SER A 245 15.63 -5.91 -19.37
C SER A 245 16.32 -7.12 -18.72
N ASP A 246 17.08 -6.93 -17.65
CA ASP A 246 17.91 -8.01 -17.09
C ASP A 246 17.29 -8.69 -15.86
N VAL A 247 16.58 -7.94 -15.01
CA VAL A 247 15.97 -8.43 -13.78
C VAL A 247 14.76 -7.57 -13.39
N THR A 248 13.70 -8.17 -12.86
CA THR A 248 12.54 -7.47 -12.28
C THR A 248 12.73 -7.33 -10.78
N ILE A 249 12.62 -6.10 -10.26
CA ILE A 249 12.61 -5.82 -8.82
C ILE A 249 11.23 -5.30 -8.44
N VAL A 250 10.55 -6.01 -7.53
CA VAL A 250 9.19 -5.70 -7.09
C VAL A 250 9.23 -5.15 -5.67
N SER A 251 8.65 -3.98 -5.47
CA SER A 251 8.60 -3.33 -4.15
C SER A 251 7.40 -2.38 -4.05
N TYR A 252 7.25 -1.71 -2.91
CA TYR A 252 6.20 -0.72 -2.65
C TYR A 252 6.60 0.29 -1.57
N GLY A 253 5.80 1.33 -1.42
CA GLY A 253 5.93 2.29 -0.33
C GLY A 253 7.31 2.96 -0.27
N ALA A 254 7.83 3.13 0.93
CA ALA A 254 9.13 3.78 1.13
C ALA A 254 10.32 3.01 0.56
N THR A 255 10.23 1.68 0.54
CA THR A 255 11.31 0.80 0.06
C THR A 255 11.58 1.00 -1.43
N LEU A 256 10.55 1.40 -2.20
CA LEU A 256 10.68 1.61 -3.63
C LEU A 256 11.76 2.66 -3.99
N ARG A 257 11.88 3.74 -3.21
CA ARG A 257 12.92 4.74 -3.44
C ARG A 257 14.33 4.14 -3.31
N ILE A 258 14.51 3.26 -2.33
CA ILE A 258 15.81 2.59 -2.09
C ILE A 258 16.12 1.61 -3.22
N VAL A 259 15.10 0.92 -3.72
CA VAL A 259 15.23 0.05 -4.91
C VAL A 259 15.67 0.86 -6.12
N LEU A 260 15.09 2.04 -6.35
CA LEU A 260 15.51 2.93 -7.44
C LEU A 260 16.97 3.41 -7.29
N GLU A 261 17.40 3.75 -6.07
CA GLU A 261 18.79 4.09 -5.80
C GLU A 261 19.73 2.90 -6.09
N ALA A 262 19.34 1.68 -5.69
CA ALA A 262 20.11 0.47 -6.00
C ALA A 262 20.13 0.16 -7.51
N ALA A 263 19.02 0.39 -8.23
CA ALA A 263 18.95 0.20 -9.68
C ALA A 263 19.93 1.11 -10.43
N GLU A 264 20.21 2.32 -9.93
CA GLU A 264 21.25 3.18 -10.53
C GLU A 264 22.67 2.62 -10.31
N LEU A 265 22.96 2.06 -9.12
CA LEU A 265 24.24 1.38 -8.89
C LEU A 265 24.41 0.14 -9.78
N LEU A 266 23.34 -0.65 -9.95
CA LEU A 266 23.32 -1.82 -10.83
C LEU A 266 23.60 -1.42 -12.29
N ARG A 267 23.05 -0.32 -12.74
CA ARG A 267 23.29 0.22 -14.09
C ARG A 267 24.78 0.56 -14.33
N GLU A 268 25.49 1.02 -13.32
CA GLU A 268 26.93 1.33 -13.43
C GLU A 268 27.79 0.11 -13.74
N ILE A 269 27.30 -1.09 -13.36
CA ILE A 269 27.97 -2.38 -13.68
C ILE A 269 27.30 -3.14 -14.81
N GLY A 270 26.41 -2.51 -15.56
CA GLY A 270 25.78 -3.06 -16.76
C GLY A 270 24.62 -4.00 -16.50
N ILE A 271 23.94 -3.90 -15.33
CA ILE A 271 22.68 -4.58 -15.03
C ILE A 271 21.52 -3.60 -15.19
N ASP A 272 20.62 -3.91 -16.10
CA ASP A 272 19.44 -3.08 -16.40
C ASP A 272 18.19 -3.63 -15.68
N ALA A 273 17.92 -3.12 -14.47
CA ALA A 273 16.82 -3.56 -13.62
C ALA A 273 15.51 -2.86 -13.99
N GLU A 274 14.44 -3.64 -14.20
CA GLU A 274 13.07 -3.14 -14.22
C GLU A 274 12.55 -3.04 -12.80
N VAL A 275 11.97 -1.89 -12.44
CA VAL A 275 11.44 -1.65 -11.10
C VAL A 275 9.93 -1.47 -11.17
N ILE A 276 9.21 -2.29 -10.40
CA ILE A 276 7.76 -2.29 -10.32
C ILE A 276 7.30 -1.85 -8.93
N ASP A 277 6.45 -0.81 -8.90
CA ASP A 277 5.68 -0.38 -7.75
C ASP A 277 4.36 -1.17 -7.69
N VAL A 278 4.19 -1.96 -6.65
CA VAL A 278 2.97 -2.77 -6.44
C VAL A 278 1.73 -1.91 -6.21
N GLN A 279 1.86 -0.75 -5.58
CA GLN A 279 0.82 0.23 -5.27
C GLN A 279 -0.25 -0.27 -4.28
N THR A 280 -0.70 -1.52 -4.42
CA THR A 280 -1.67 -2.15 -3.51
C THR A 280 -1.27 -3.60 -3.21
N LEU A 281 -1.37 -3.99 -1.94
CA LEU A 281 -1.16 -5.38 -1.53
C LEU A 281 -2.47 -6.18 -1.56
N VAL A 282 -3.59 -5.53 -1.30
CA VAL A 282 -4.94 -6.09 -1.44
C VAL A 282 -5.81 -5.06 -2.16
N PRO A 283 -6.25 -5.34 -3.41
CA PRO A 283 -5.89 -6.50 -4.22
C PRO A 283 -4.46 -6.41 -4.72
N PHE A 284 -3.85 -7.57 -4.95
CA PHE A 284 -2.55 -7.65 -5.59
C PHE A 284 -2.75 -7.74 -7.11
N ASP A 285 -1.83 -7.26 -7.89
CA ASP A 285 -1.71 -7.34 -9.37
C ASP A 285 -2.82 -8.12 -10.10
N LEU A 286 -3.95 -7.47 -10.35
CA LEU A 286 -5.13 -8.12 -10.94
C LEU A 286 -4.95 -8.53 -12.41
N HIS A 287 -3.92 -8.02 -13.06
CA HIS A 287 -3.70 -8.16 -14.50
C HIS A 287 -2.41 -8.92 -14.86
N GLY A 288 -1.67 -9.43 -13.88
CA GLY A 288 -0.44 -10.18 -14.09
C GLY A 288 0.70 -9.35 -14.68
N ARG A 289 0.74 -8.04 -14.42
CA ARG A 289 1.77 -7.13 -14.96
C ARG A 289 3.16 -7.49 -14.51
N ILE A 290 3.29 -8.03 -13.28
CA ILE A 290 4.58 -8.49 -12.76
C ILE A 290 5.05 -9.73 -13.54
N VAL A 291 4.15 -10.64 -13.88
CA VAL A 291 4.49 -11.81 -14.71
C VAL A 291 4.86 -11.38 -16.13
N GLU A 292 4.21 -10.36 -16.71
CA GLU A 292 4.61 -9.82 -18.02
C GLU A 292 6.03 -9.23 -18.00
N SER A 293 6.43 -8.55 -16.93
CA SER A 293 7.81 -8.13 -16.70
C SER A 293 8.75 -9.34 -16.60
N LEU A 294 8.37 -10.34 -15.78
CA LEU A 294 9.16 -11.55 -15.57
C LEU A 294 9.40 -12.35 -16.87
N LYS A 295 8.42 -12.37 -17.79
CA LYS A 295 8.60 -12.97 -19.13
C LYS A 295 9.71 -12.31 -19.94
N LYS A 296 9.95 -11.03 -19.71
CA LYS A 296 11.01 -10.26 -20.38
C LYS A 296 12.37 -10.46 -19.72
N THR A 297 12.41 -10.46 -18.39
CA THR A 297 13.64 -10.42 -17.60
C THR A 297 14.13 -11.79 -17.14
N ASN A 298 13.24 -12.76 -16.99
CA ASN A 298 13.44 -14.13 -16.49
C ASN A 298 13.99 -14.24 -15.06
N ARG A 299 14.14 -13.12 -14.35
CA ARG A 299 14.72 -13.02 -13.00
C ARG A 299 13.92 -12.05 -12.16
N ILE A 300 13.71 -12.39 -10.88
CA ILE A 300 12.87 -11.56 -10.02
C ILE A 300 13.39 -11.50 -8.58
N VAL A 301 13.32 -10.30 -8.00
CA VAL A 301 13.62 -10.03 -6.60
C VAL A 301 12.47 -9.24 -5.98
N PHE A 302 11.94 -9.73 -4.86
CA PHE A 302 10.92 -9.03 -4.06
C PHE A 302 11.59 -8.36 -2.87
N VAL A 303 11.36 -7.07 -2.69
CA VAL A 303 12.02 -6.27 -1.64
C VAL A 303 10.98 -5.58 -0.77
N ASP A 304 11.06 -5.77 0.54
CA ASP A 304 10.26 -5.06 1.54
C ASP A 304 10.96 -5.04 2.90
N GLU A 305 10.50 -4.17 3.78
CA GLU A 305 11.01 -4.02 5.14
C GLU A 305 10.24 -4.83 6.21
N ASP A 306 9.27 -5.66 5.83
CA ASP A 306 8.66 -6.65 6.71
C ASP A 306 9.66 -7.79 7.01
N VAL A 307 9.41 -8.55 8.06
CA VAL A 307 10.28 -9.69 8.44
C VAL A 307 10.21 -10.83 7.40
N PRO A 308 11.17 -11.78 7.40
CA PRO A 308 11.14 -12.93 6.50
C PRO A 308 9.81 -13.70 6.59
N GLY A 309 9.26 -14.08 5.43
CA GLY A 309 7.94 -14.71 5.33
C GLY A 309 6.77 -13.72 5.42
N GLY A 310 7.06 -12.41 5.50
CA GLY A 310 6.08 -11.34 5.51
C GLY A 310 5.52 -11.01 4.13
N ALA A 311 5.42 -9.71 3.81
CA ALA A 311 4.85 -9.26 2.54
C ALA A 311 5.63 -9.74 1.32
N THR A 312 6.95 -9.92 1.40
CA THR A 312 7.75 -10.50 0.31
C THR A 312 7.33 -11.94 0.01
N GLY A 313 7.09 -12.76 1.03
CA GLY A 313 6.58 -14.13 0.87
C GLY A 313 5.19 -14.15 0.23
N TYR A 314 4.31 -13.24 0.62
CA TYR A 314 2.99 -13.06 0.00
C TYR A 314 3.11 -12.70 -1.49
N MET A 315 3.93 -11.69 -1.83
CA MET A 315 4.13 -11.26 -3.22
C MET A 315 4.71 -12.39 -4.08
N LEU A 316 5.70 -13.11 -3.58
CA LEU A 316 6.30 -14.26 -4.24
C LEU A 316 5.25 -15.31 -4.56
N GLN A 317 4.41 -15.70 -3.58
CA GLN A 317 3.34 -16.67 -3.80
C GLN A 317 2.34 -16.19 -4.85
N GLN A 318 1.93 -14.92 -4.81
CA GLN A 318 0.99 -14.38 -5.79
C GLN A 318 1.57 -14.47 -7.21
N VAL A 319 2.82 -14.06 -7.41
CA VAL A 319 3.44 -14.02 -8.74
C VAL A 319 3.78 -15.43 -9.24
N LEU A 320 4.46 -16.23 -8.43
CA LEU A 320 5.03 -17.51 -8.91
C LEU A 320 3.99 -18.64 -8.93
N GLU A 321 3.17 -18.79 -7.87
CA GLU A 321 2.19 -19.86 -7.80
C GLU A 321 0.85 -19.48 -8.45
N ARG A 322 0.28 -18.33 -8.02
CA ARG A 322 -1.08 -17.96 -8.41
C ARG A 322 -1.18 -17.48 -9.85
N GLN A 323 -0.16 -16.73 -10.32
CA GLN A 323 -0.13 -16.17 -11.67
C GLN A 323 0.77 -16.96 -12.63
N GLY A 324 1.38 -18.07 -12.18
CA GLY A 324 2.18 -18.95 -13.03
C GLY A 324 3.55 -18.40 -13.43
N GLY A 325 4.10 -17.45 -12.67
CA GLY A 325 5.38 -16.82 -12.98
C GLY A 325 6.58 -17.78 -12.90
N TYR A 326 6.45 -18.88 -12.19
CA TYR A 326 7.51 -19.88 -12.04
C TYR A 326 8.08 -20.40 -13.38
N GLU A 327 7.23 -20.54 -14.40
CA GLU A 327 7.63 -21.07 -15.70
C GLU A 327 8.63 -20.18 -16.47
N TRP A 328 8.78 -18.92 -16.04
CA TRP A 328 9.61 -17.92 -16.73
C TRP A 328 10.97 -17.69 -16.06
N LEU A 329 11.29 -18.40 -14.98
CA LEU A 329 12.52 -18.21 -14.24
C LEU A 329 13.71 -18.93 -14.89
N ASP A 330 14.86 -18.26 -14.98
CA ASP A 330 16.16 -18.84 -15.35
C ASP A 330 17.15 -18.84 -14.16
N SER A 331 16.76 -18.29 -13.02
CA SER A 331 17.53 -18.27 -11.78
C SER A 331 16.60 -18.40 -10.57
N GLU A 332 17.15 -18.65 -9.38
CA GLU A 332 16.37 -18.71 -8.15
C GLU A 332 15.75 -17.35 -7.81
N PRO A 333 14.43 -17.27 -7.62
CA PRO A 333 13.79 -16.01 -7.20
C PRO A 333 14.23 -15.66 -5.78
N ARG A 334 14.46 -14.39 -5.49
CA ARG A 334 14.89 -13.93 -4.18
C ARG A 334 13.86 -13.06 -3.50
N THR A 335 13.79 -13.19 -2.18
CA THR A 335 13.12 -12.22 -1.30
C THR A 335 14.17 -11.56 -0.44
N LEU A 336 14.17 -10.23 -0.40
CA LEU A 336 14.99 -9.43 0.50
C LEU A 336 14.06 -8.71 1.47
N SER A 337 14.15 -9.07 2.73
CA SER A 337 13.30 -8.60 3.83
C SER A 337 14.16 -7.99 4.95
N ALA A 338 13.52 -7.41 5.97
CA ALA A 338 14.20 -7.04 7.20
C ALA A 338 14.71 -8.29 7.94
N THR A 339 15.52 -8.07 8.98
CA THR A 339 15.92 -9.11 9.93
C THR A 339 14.74 -9.53 10.82
N ASP A 340 14.83 -10.70 11.47
CA ASP A 340 13.75 -11.25 12.32
C ASP A 340 13.41 -10.43 13.57
N HIS A 341 14.20 -9.43 13.88
CA HIS A 341 14.02 -8.59 15.06
C HIS A 341 13.64 -7.16 14.68
N ARG A 342 13.04 -6.43 15.60
CA ARG A 342 12.82 -5.00 15.41
C ARG A 342 14.16 -4.26 15.25
N PRO A 343 14.18 -3.19 14.43
CA PRO A 343 15.38 -2.36 14.30
C PRO A 343 15.89 -1.88 15.65
N ALA A 344 17.20 -1.87 15.82
CA ALA A 344 17.84 -1.32 17.00
C ALA A 344 17.74 0.21 17.02
N TYR A 345 17.97 0.82 18.19
CA TYR A 345 18.05 2.28 18.29
C TYR A 345 19.23 2.82 17.49
N GLY A 346 19.01 3.96 16.88
CA GLY A 346 20.01 4.65 16.08
C GLY A 346 19.88 4.33 14.59
N SER A 347 20.37 5.26 13.77
CA SER A 347 20.26 5.21 12.31
C SER A 347 21.02 4.03 11.68
N ASP A 348 22.13 3.62 12.26
CA ASP A 348 22.91 2.47 11.83
C ASP A 348 22.22 1.14 12.13
N GLY A 349 21.54 1.03 13.27
CA GLY A 349 20.72 -0.13 13.62
C GLY A 349 19.53 -0.32 12.68
N ASP A 350 18.83 0.75 12.35
CA ASP A 350 17.74 0.73 11.39
C ASP A 350 18.24 0.37 9.98
N TYR A 351 19.33 1.00 9.54
CA TYR A 351 19.96 0.72 8.25
C TYR A 351 20.42 -0.73 8.12
N TRP A 352 21.02 -1.29 9.17
CA TRP A 352 21.45 -2.69 9.20
C TRP A 352 20.27 -3.67 9.17
N SER A 353 19.20 -3.35 9.89
CA SER A 353 18.07 -4.26 10.10
C SER A 353 17.11 -4.36 8.90
N LYS A 354 17.15 -3.40 8.00
CA LYS A 354 16.23 -3.30 6.86
C LYS A 354 16.97 -3.32 5.53
N PRO A 355 16.30 -3.71 4.44
CA PRO A 355 16.87 -3.60 3.10
C PRO A 355 17.39 -2.18 2.84
N ASN A 356 18.59 -2.10 2.35
CA ASN A 356 19.26 -0.88 1.93
C ASN A 356 19.80 -1.03 0.52
N ARG A 357 20.29 0.05 -0.09
CA ARG A 357 20.73 0.03 -1.48
C ARG A 357 21.87 -0.96 -1.74
N GLU A 358 22.77 -1.17 -0.76
CA GLU A 358 23.89 -2.09 -0.86
C GLU A 358 23.43 -3.55 -0.79
N THR A 359 22.50 -3.90 0.12
CA THR A 359 21.97 -5.26 0.22
C THR A 359 21.09 -5.60 -0.97
N ILE A 360 20.32 -4.63 -1.51
CA ILE A 360 19.56 -4.81 -2.76
C ILE A 360 20.51 -5.05 -3.93
N PHE A 361 21.55 -4.21 -4.06
CA PHE A 361 22.58 -4.39 -5.08
C PHE A 361 23.22 -5.78 -5.00
N ALA A 362 23.67 -6.20 -3.81
CA ALA A 362 24.31 -7.50 -3.61
C ALA A 362 23.38 -8.65 -4.00
N THR A 363 22.11 -8.62 -3.54
CA THR A 363 21.12 -9.66 -3.84
C THR A 363 20.85 -9.76 -5.34
N VAL A 364 20.67 -8.63 -6.02
CA VAL A 364 20.44 -8.62 -7.48
C VAL A 364 21.68 -9.10 -8.23
N HIS A 365 22.88 -8.66 -7.80
CA HIS A 365 24.12 -9.13 -8.42
C HIS A 365 24.30 -10.65 -8.26
N GLU A 366 23.95 -11.25 -7.13
CA GLU A 366 23.97 -12.70 -6.92
C GLU A 366 23.04 -13.43 -7.89
N VAL A 367 21.81 -12.94 -8.09
CA VAL A 367 20.87 -13.48 -9.09
C VAL A 367 21.45 -13.41 -10.50
N MET A 368 22.06 -12.27 -10.87
CA MET A 368 22.68 -12.10 -12.17
C MET A 368 23.93 -12.98 -12.35
N HIS A 369 24.72 -13.15 -11.29
CA HIS A 369 25.87 -14.06 -11.30
C HIS A 369 25.43 -15.53 -11.47
N GLU A 370 24.36 -15.96 -10.82
CA GLU A 370 23.81 -17.31 -10.94
C GLU A 370 23.42 -17.60 -12.40
N ALA A 371 22.71 -16.69 -13.02
CA ALA A 371 22.24 -16.84 -14.40
C ALA A 371 23.36 -16.70 -15.43
N GLU A 372 24.26 -15.71 -15.28
CA GLU A 372 25.29 -15.36 -16.25
C GLU A 372 26.67 -15.14 -15.60
N PRO A 373 27.30 -16.17 -15.01
CA PRO A 373 28.53 -16.00 -14.19
C PRO A 373 29.74 -15.48 -14.96
N LYS A 374 29.75 -15.62 -16.28
CA LYS A 374 30.85 -15.07 -17.12
C LYS A 374 30.70 -13.58 -17.36
N LYS A 375 29.46 -13.10 -17.47
CA LYS A 375 29.13 -11.68 -17.70
C LYS A 375 29.18 -10.90 -16.38
N PHE A 376 28.70 -11.52 -15.32
CA PHE A 376 28.65 -10.96 -13.97
C PHE A 376 29.48 -11.80 -13.00
N PRO A 377 30.82 -11.70 -12.97
CA PRO A 377 31.65 -12.46 -12.07
C PRO A 377 31.42 -12.03 -10.61
N LYS A 378 31.74 -12.93 -9.64
CA LYS A 378 31.65 -12.59 -8.23
C LYS A 378 32.48 -11.33 -7.92
N ILE A 379 31.89 -10.43 -7.14
CA ILE A 379 32.53 -9.19 -6.73
C ILE A 379 33.27 -9.40 -5.42
N TRP A 380 32.82 -10.33 -4.55
CA TRP A 380 33.40 -10.71 -3.28
C TRP A 380 33.29 -12.22 -3.00
#